data_9bcc323811a6be9eb090eafa3c33411e
#
_entry.id   9bcc323811a6be9eb090eafa3c33411e
#
_cell.length_a   1.000
_cell.length_b   1.000
_cell.length_c   1.000
_cell.angle_alpha   90.00
_cell.angle_beta   90.00
_cell.angle_gamma   90.00
#
_symmetry.space_group_name_H-M   'P 1'
#
loop_
_entity.id
_entity.type
_entity.pdbx_description
1 polymer ?
#
loop_
_entity_poly.entity_id
_entity_poly.type
_entity_poly.pdbx_seq_one_letter_code
_entity_poly.pdbx_strand_id
1 'polypeptide(L)'
;MRRKPKWVPSLSVLGVALASLLSADALAAGPCTGHKLLRAPRAELSCSNVKPQVYPSPDGSLRAVVYPVDISLNATPDMESRVVIRTSKGDTLTSKDYASPRGFNGYYVVNAKWSPDSKFFVYSMSSSGGHSPWQFPIAVYGRAANRFAQFSDMIKGEPTLSADFKFTGPHTLVASTWKQSGSLDDKVPVTVDLEDAFGKLPPSSD
;
A
#
# COMPACT_ATOMS: atom_id res chain seq x y z
N MET A 1 61.34 28.97 -53.94
CA MET A 1 61.18 28.39 -52.60
C MET A 1 59.75 27.93 -52.44
N ARG A 2 59.47 26.61 -52.48
CA ARG A 2 58.16 25.98 -52.35
C ARG A 2 58.03 25.41 -50.95
N ARG A 3 57.08 25.93 -50.10
CA ARG A 3 56.76 25.38 -48.79
C ARG A 3 55.76 24.19 -48.93
N LYS A 4 56.12 23.06 -48.36
CA LYS A 4 55.29 21.87 -48.29
C LYS A 4 54.18 22.05 -47.22
N PRO A 5 52.93 21.56 -47.46
CA PRO A 5 51.90 21.59 -46.46
C PRO A 5 52.13 20.52 -45.37
N LYS A 6 51.89 20.89 -44.11
CA LYS A 6 51.91 19.99 -42.95
C LYS A 6 50.59 19.24 -42.88
N TRP A 7 50.70 17.94 -42.85
CA TRP A 7 49.58 17.04 -42.55
C TRP A 7 49.25 17.11 -41.06
N VAL A 8 47.95 17.25 -40.74
CA VAL A 8 47.40 17.17 -39.37
C VAL A 8 46.62 15.84 -39.28
N PRO A 9 46.92 14.96 -38.33
CA PRO A 9 46.18 13.73 -38.16
C PRO A 9 44.80 14.01 -37.55
N SER A 10 43.77 13.52 -38.19
CA SER A 10 42.38 13.51 -37.73
C SER A 10 42.25 12.55 -36.52
N LEU A 11 41.89 13.13 -35.35
CA LEU A 11 41.48 12.34 -34.19
C LEU A 11 40.06 11.79 -34.43
N SER A 12 39.98 10.49 -34.61
CA SER A 12 38.72 9.75 -34.59
C SER A 12 38.20 9.71 -33.15
N VAL A 13 37.12 10.41 -32.89
CA VAL A 13 36.37 10.31 -31.64
C VAL A 13 35.58 9.00 -31.66
N LEU A 14 36.03 8.01 -30.91
CA LEU A 14 35.25 6.82 -30.59
C LEU A 14 34.08 7.22 -29.72
N GLY A 15 32.90 7.24 -30.29
CA GLY A 15 31.65 7.38 -29.55
C GLY A 15 31.37 6.13 -28.74
N VAL A 16 31.56 6.25 -27.43
CA VAL A 16 31.11 5.22 -26.47
C VAL A 16 29.59 5.39 -26.32
N ALA A 17 28.84 4.51 -26.97
CA ALA A 17 27.40 4.37 -26.74
C ALA A 17 27.19 3.80 -25.33
N LEU A 18 26.81 4.66 -24.36
CA LEU A 18 26.28 4.22 -23.08
C LEU A 18 24.89 3.59 -23.36
N ALA A 19 24.86 2.27 -23.46
CA ALA A 19 23.63 1.51 -23.39
C ALA A 19 23.12 1.62 -21.94
N SER A 20 22.13 2.48 -21.75
CA SER A 20 21.33 2.55 -20.52
C SER A 20 20.58 1.22 -20.38
N LEU A 21 21.12 0.31 -19.61
CA LEU A 21 20.41 -0.86 -19.10
C LEU A 21 19.30 -0.35 -18.18
N LEU A 22 18.12 -0.10 -18.74
CA LEU A 22 16.88 -0.05 -17.99
C LEU A 22 16.68 -1.44 -17.40
N SER A 23 17.14 -1.60 -16.17
CA SER A 23 16.74 -2.72 -15.33
C SER A 23 15.24 -2.62 -15.14
N ALA A 24 14.48 -3.27 -16.03
CA ALA A 24 13.11 -3.63 -15.74
C ALA A 24 13.20 -4.55 -14.52
N ASP A 25 12.89 -4.01 -13.34
CA ASP A 25 12.56 -4.81 -12.17
C ASP A 25 11.38 -5.70 -12.56
N ALA A 26 11.70 -6.84 -13.14
CA ALA A 26 10.79 -7.95 -13.25
C ALA A 26 10.47 -8.33 -11.79
N LEU A 27 9.33 -7.80 -11.28
CA LEU A 27 8.64 -8.40 -10.16
C LEU A 27 8.41 -9.85 -10.58
N ALA A 28 9.31 -10.72 -10.18
CA ALA A 28 9.17 -12.15 -10.38
C ALA A 28 7.91 -12.56 -9.63
N ALA A 29 6.77 -12.56 -10.35
CA ALA A 29 5.63 -13.33 -9.96
C ALA A 29 6.12 -14.78 -9.97
N GLY A 30 6.37 -15.34 -8.78
CA GLY A 30 6.69 -16.75 -8.64
C GLY A 30 5.61 -17.57 -9.35
N PRO A 31 5.96 -18.71 -9.95
CA PRO A 31 4.99 -19.52 -10.67
C PRO A 31 3.89 -19.96 -9.70
N CYS A 32 2.68 -19.49 -9.94
CA CYS A 32 1.47 -19.95 -9.28
C CYS A 32 1.15 -21.37 -9.79
N THR A 33 1.92 -22.34 -9.35
CA THR A 33 1.64 -23.74 -9.62
C THR A 33 0.56 -24.23 -8.64
N GLY A 34 -0.68 -24.25 -9.12
CA GLY A 34 -1.95 -24.35 -8.41
C GLY A 34 -2.24 -25.59 -7.58
N HIS A 35 -1.28 -26.37 -7.07
CA HIS A 35 -1.60 -27.60 -6.37
C HIS A 35 -0.93 -27.85 -5.01
N LYS A 36 -0.20 -26.86 -4.42
CA LYS A 36 0.38 -26.98 -3.08
C LYS A 36 -0.05 -25.91 -2.07
N LEU A 37 -1.12 -25.22 -2.35
CA LEU A 37 -1.57 -24.01 -1.64
C LEU A 37 -2.07 -24.27 -0.19
N LEU A 38 -2.36 -25.49 0.20
CA LEU A 38 -2.97 -25.80 1.51
C LEU A 38 -1.98 -25.82 2.69
N ARG A 39 -0.66 -25.65 2.45
CA ARG A 39 0.35 -25.69 3.52
C ARG A 39 1.44 -24.62 3.47
N ALA A 40 1.45 -23.76 2.46
CA ALA A 40 2.41 -22.66 2.40
C ALA A 40 2.01 -21.55 3.38
N PRO A 41 2.97 -20.86 4.00
CA PRO A 41 2.67 -19.64 4.73
C PRO A 41 1.91 -18.68 3.81
N ARG A 42 0.86 -18.03 4.33
CA ARG A 42 -0.02 -17.12 3.56
C ARG A 42 0.74 -16.05 2.74
N ALA A 43 2.03 -15.84 3.02
CA ALA A 43 2.91 -14.94 2.27
C ALA A 43 3.04 -15.28 0.78
N GLU A 44 2.88 -16.54 0.38
CA GLU A 44 3.07 -17.02 -1.00
C GLU A 44 1.77 -17.10 -1.82
N LEU A 45 0.61 -16.82 -1.21
CA LEU A 45 -0.72 -16.97 -1.83
C LEU A 45 -1.12 -15.81 -2.76
N SER A 46 -0.21 -14.94 -3.15
CA SER A 46 -0.50 -13.82 -4.06
C SER A 46 -0.41 -14.26 -5.52
N CYS A 47 -1.33 -15.10 -5.95
CA CYS A 47 -1.43 -15.57 -7.34
C CYS A 47 -2.57 -14.89 -8.08
N SER A 48 -2.63 -13.56 -8.02
CA SER A 48 -3.61 -12.80 -8.78
C SER A 48 -3.05 -12.36 -10.12
N ASN A 49 -3.84 -12.48 -11.18
CA ASN A 49 -3.56 -11.84 -12.47
C ASN A 49 -3.73 -10.31 -12.39
N VAL A 50 -4.27 -9.79 -11.31
CA VAL A 50 -4.42 -8.37 -11.05
C VAL A 50 -3.08 -7.81 -10.54
N LYS A 51 -2.60 -6.76 -11.19
CA LYS A 51 -1.35 -6.11 -10.79
C LYS A 51 -1.49 -5.49 -9.41
N PRO A 52 -0.49 -5.65 -8.52
CA PRO A 52 -0.44 -4.94 -7.25
C PRO A 52 -0.49 -3.43 -7.46
N GLN A 53 -1.19 -2.75 -6.56
CA GLN A 53 -1.17 -1.28 -6.51
C GLN A 53 0.01 -0.83 -5.65
N VAL A 54 0.80 0.11 -6.16
CA VAL A 54 2.01 0.60 -5.49
C VAL A 54 1.85 2.07 -5.14
N TYR A 55 2.07 2.39 -3.88
CA TYR A 55 1.96 3.73 -3.31
C TYR A 55 3.32 4.14 -2.75
N PRO A 56 4.13 4.91 -3.48
CA PRO A 56 5.38 5.44 -2.95
C PRO A 56 5.11 6.49 -1.87
N SER A 57 5.92 6.50 -0.81
CA SER A 57 5.89 7.58 0.16
C SER A 57 6.38 8.90 -0.47
N PRO A 58 5.89 10.08 -0.05
CA PRO A 58 6.32 11.36 -0.59
C PRO A 58 7.83 11.59 -0.56
N ASP A 59 8.52 11.08 0.47
CA ASP A 59 9.99 11.15 0.61
C ASP A 59 10.75 10.09 -0.22
N GLY A 60 10.02 9.20 -0.92
CA GLY A 60 10.59 8.14 -1.77
C GLY A 60 11.30 7.01 -1.05
N SER A 61 11.37 7.01 0.28
CA SER A 61 12.12 6.03 1.06
C SER A 61 11.40 4.70 1.26
N LEU A 62 10.05 4.75 1.26
CA LEU A 62 9.19 3.59 1.43
C LEU A 62 8.20 3.46 0.27
N ARG A 63 7.63 2.29 0.15
CA ARG A 63 6.46 2.02 -0.70
C ARG A 63 5.51 1.08 0.02
N ALA A 64 4.23 1.38 -0.02
CA ALA A 64 3.19 0.44 0.33
C ALA A 64 2.74 -0.28 -0.94
N VAL A 65 2.57 -1.58 -0.86
CA VAL A 65 2.12 -2.42 -1.97
C VAL A 65 0.89 -3.18 -1.53
N VAL A 66 -0.21 -2.97 -2.24
CA VAL A 66 -1.48 -3.66 -2.00
C VAL A 66 -1.61 -4.79 -3.02
N TYR A 67 -1.54 -6.01 -2.54
CA TYR A 67 -1.70 -7.21 -3.33
C TYR A 67 -3.14 -7.70 -3.23
N PRO A 68 -3.84 -7.94 -4.34
CA PRO A 68 -5.05 -8.74 -4.33
C PRO A 68 -4.67 -10.19 -4.01
N VAL A 69 -5.38 -10.80 -3.06
CA VAL A 69 -5.17 -12.17 -2.63
C VAL A 69 -6.32 -13.01 -3.12
N ASP A 70 -6.05 -13.89 -4.09
CA ASP A 70 -7.02 -14.81 -4.64
C ASP A 70 -6.65 -16.25 -4.28
N ILE A 71 -7.56 -16.93 -3.58
CA ILE A 71 -7.46 -18.37 -3.31
C ILE A 71 -8.14 -19.22 -4.37
N SER A 72 -8.92 -18.64 -5.28
CA SER A 72 -9.70 -19.34 -6.31
C SER A 72 -9.13 -19.22 -7.73
N LEU A 73 -8.06 -18.48 -7.95
CA LEU A 73 -7.47 -18.15 -9.25
C LEU A 73 -8.37 -17.29 -10.17
N ASN A 74 -9.53 -16.84 -9.69
CA ASN A 74 -10.46 -15.98 -10.44
C ASN A 74 -10.37 -14.53 -9.93
N ALA A 75 -9.18 -14.00 -9.76
CA ALA A 75 -8.96 -12.69 -9.19
C ALA A 75 -9.75 -11.60 -9.90
N THR A 76 -10.50 -10.83 -9.12
CA THR A 76 -11.11 -9.57 -9.54
C THR A 76 -10.47 -8.42 -8.76
N PRO A 77 -10.60 -7.15 -9.21
CA PRO A 77 -10.09 -6.00 -8.47
C PRO A 77 -10.61 -5.89 -7.02
N ASP A 78 -11.80 -6.47 -6.76
CA ASP A 78 -12.48 -6.42 -5.47
C ASP A 78 -12.09 -7.58 -4.53
N MET A 79 -10.99 -8.25 -4.83
CA MET A 79 -10.51 -9.35 -4.00
C MET A 79 -9.85 -8.88 -2.72
N GLU A 80 -9.94 -9.72 -1.69
CA GLU A 80 -9.30 -9.49 -0.40
C GLU A 80 -7.84 -9.08 -0.58
N SER A 81 -7.34 -8.24 0.30
CA SER A 81 -6.05 -7.59 0.10
C SER A 81 -5.02 -8.00 1.14
N ARG A 82 -3.76 -7.95 0.73
CA ARG A 82 -2.59 -7.90 1.62
C ARG A 82 -1.87 -6.59 1.39
N VAL A 83 -1.56 -5.89 2.48
CA VAL A 83 -0.76 -4.66 2.45
C VAL A 83 0.65 -4.99 2.93
N VAL A 84 1.65 -4.64 2.12
CA VAL A 84 3.07 -4.86 2.42
C VAL A 84 3.79 -3.53 2.39
N ILE A 85 4.52 -3.22 3.43
CA ILE A 85 5.40 -2.04 3.47
C ILE A 85 6.82 -2.48 3.13
N ARG A 86 7.42 -1.78 2.17
CA ARG A 86 8.77 -2.08 1.68
C ARG A 86 9.65 -0.83 1.69
N THR A 87 10.95 -1.06 1.80
CA THR A 87 11.94 -0.02 1.50
C THR A 87 11.95 0.30 0.02
N SER A 88 12.55 1.43 -0.37
CA SER A 88 12.80 1.77 -1.78
C SER A 88 13.65 0.71 -2.50
N LYS A 89 14.48 -0.03 -1.75
CA LYS A 89 15.32 -1.13 -2.27
C LYS A 89 14.55 -2.44 -2.48
N GLY A 90 13.31 -2.54 -1.95
CA GLY A 90 12.46 -3.71 -2.10
C GLY A 90 12.34 -4.62 -0.88
N ASP A 91 13.13 -4.37 0.18
CA ASP A 91 13.06 -5.17 1.40
C ASP A 91 11.72 -5.00 2.10
N THR A 92 11.11 -6.08 2.52
CA THR A 92 9.85 -6.05 3.28
C THR A 92 10.12 -5.68 4.74
N LEU A 93 9.46 -4.62 5.23
CA LEU A 93 9.51 -4.20 6.63
C LEU A 93 8.44 -4.87 7.47
N THR A 94 7.22 -4.89 6.97
CA THR A 94 6.06 -5.50 7.63
C THR A 94 4.94 -5.76 6.63
N SER A 95 3.96 -6.57 7.03
CA SER A 95 2.77 -6.82 6.21
C SER A 95 1.53 -7.05 7.08
N LYS A 96 0.36 -6.75 6.54
CA LYS A 96 -0.94 -7.07 7.13
C LYS A 96 -1.79 -7.79 6.10
N ASP A 97 -2.29 -8.95 6.47
CA ASP A 97 -3.14 -9.79 5.63
C ASP A 97 -4.61 -9.59 6.05
N TYR A 98 -5.45 -9.28 5.09
CA TYR A 98 -6.90 -9.13 5.28
C TYR A 98 -7.70 -10.23 4.60
N ALA A 99 -6.99 -11.22 4.05
CA ALA A 99 -7.62 -12.36 3.42
C ALA A 99 -8.22 -13.31 4.46
N SER A 100 -9.47 -13.69 4.23
CA SER A 100 -10.12 -14.75 4.99
C SER A 100 -9.71 -16.13 4.48
N PRO A 101 -9.86 -17.21 5.28
CA PRO A 101 -9.50 -18.56 4.87
C PRO A 101 -10.24 -19.05 3.62
N ARG A 102 -11.41 -18.50 3.33
CA ARG A 102 -12.27 -18.90 2.21
C ARG A 102 -12.40 -17.83 1.12
N GLY A 103 -11.80 -16.65 1.28
CA GLY A 103 -11.88 -15.56 0.30
C GLY A 103 -13.21 -14.78 0.26
N PHE A 104 -14.11 -14.97 1.24
CA PHE A 104 -15.46 -14.39 1.20
C PHE A 104 -15.81 -13.49 2.39
N ASN A 105 -14.97 -13.43 3.41
CA ASN A 105 -15.26 -12.70 4.65
C ASN A 105 -14.09 -11.83 5.13
N GLY A 106 -13.19 -11.50 4.23
CA GLY A 106 -12.09 -10.60 4.49
C GLY A 106 -12.39 -9.19 4.01
N TYR A 107 -11.33 -8.44 3.76
CA TYR A 107 -11.44 -7.06 3.31
C TYR A 107 -10.52 -6.81 2.10
N TYR A 108 -10.98 -5.92 1.21
CA TYR A 108 -10.16 -5.37 0.13
C TYR A 108 -9.96 -3.87 0.30
N VAL A 109 -8.80 -3.38 -0.09
CA VAL A 109 -8.46 -1.95 -0.02
C VAL A 109 -9.20 -1.20 -1.12
N VAL A 110 -9.91 -0.15 -0.73
CA VAL A 110 -10.69 0.72 -1.63
C VAL A 110 -9.93 1.99 -1.96
N ASN A 111 -9.36 2.63 -0.93
CA ASN A 111 -8.62 3.88 -1.05
C ASN A 111 -7.37 3.82 -0.17
N ALA A 112 -6.26 4.37 -0.66
CA ALA A 112 -5.00 4.33 0.09
C ALA A 112 -4.13 5.55 -0.22
N LYS A 113 -3.44 6.08 0.80
CA LYS A 113 -2.60 7.26 0.65
C LYS A 113 -1.58 7.37 1.78
N TRP A 114 -0.38 7.84 1.45
CA TRP A 114 0.58 8.31 2.44
C TRP A 114 0.21 9.69 2.98
N SER A 115 0.53 9.95 4.25
CA SER A 115 0.55 11.29 4.80
C SER A 115 1.60 12.15 4.09
N PRO A 116 1.38 13.47 3.95
CA PRO A 116 2.33 14.38 3.30
C PRO A 116 3.74 14.33 3.88
N ASP A 117 3.89 14.05 5.18
CA ASP A 117 5.18 13.92 5.88
C ASP A 117 5.80 12.52 5.82
N SER A 118 5.18 11.58 5.10
CA SER A 118 5.64 10.19 4.95
C SER A 118 5.68 9.35 6.24
N LYS A 119 5.06 9.82 7.32
CA LYS A 119 5.05 9.11 8.60
C LYS A 119 3.99 8.02 8.68
N PHE A 120 2.88 8.18 7.94
CA PHE A 120 1.75 7.27 8.01
C PHE A 120 1.28 6.84 6.61
N PHE A 121 0.94 5.57 6.47
CA PHE A 121 0.19 5.07 5.31
C PHE A 121 -1.21 4.71 5.77
N VAL A 122 -2.22 5.36 5.21
CA VAL A 122 -3.63 5.19 5.58
C VAL A 122 -4.37 4.54 4.42
N TYR A 123 -5.24 3.60 4.72
CA TYR A 123 -6.09 2.97 3.73
C TYR A 123 -7.44 2.57 4.31
N SER A 124 -8.48 2.72 3.50
CA SER A 124 -9.83 2.26 3.79
C SER A 124 -10.11 0.94 3.09
N MET A 125 -10.99 0.16 3.67
CA MET A 125 -11.31 -1.18 3.18
C MET A 125 -12.80 -1.37 3.09
N SER A 126 -13.24 -2.31 2.24
CA SER A 126 -14.61 -2.81 2.17
C SER A 126 -14.62 -4.32 2.39
N SER A 127 -15.72 -4.84 2.91
CA SER A 127 -15.90 -6.28 3.13
C SER A 127 -16.10 -7.00 1.80
N SER A 128 -15.35 -8.08 1.57
CA SER A 128 -15.50 -8.94 0.40
C SER A 128 -16.79 -9.77 0.43
N GLY A 129 -17.32 -10.06 1.62
CA GLY A 129 -18.56 -10.83 1.81
C GLY A 129 -19.83 -10.01 1.83
N GLY A 130 -19.76 -8.68 1.69
CA GLY A 130 -20.92 -7.80 1.72
C GLY A 130 -21.65 -7.72 3.06
N HIS A 131 -21.10 -8.29 4.15
CA HIS A 131 -21.75 -8.35 5.46
C HIS A 131 -21.89 -7.00 6.15
N SER A 132 -21.11 -6.00 5.77
CA SER A 132 -21.16 -4.64 6.32
C SER A 132 -20.89 -3.62 5.21
N PRO A 133 -21.76 -3.53 4.19
CA PRO A 133 -21.54 -2.68 3.02
C PRO A 133 -21.57 -1.19 3.35
N TRP A 134 -22.05 -0.81 4.53
CA TRP A 134 -22.13 0.55 5.05
C TRP A 134 -20.88 0.96 5.86
N GLN A 135 -20.00 0.02 6.18
CA GLN A 135 -18.81 0.25 7.00
C GLN A 135 -17.53 0.10 6.17
N PHE A 136 -16.66 1.10 6.26
CA PHE A 136 -15.38 1.12 5.58
C PHE A 136 -14.25 1.24 6.62
N PRO A 137 -13.80 0.13 7.23
CA PRO A 137 -12.70 0.18 8.18
C PRO A 137 -11.49 0.90 7.60
N ILE A 138 -10.89 1.78 8.39
CA ILE A 138 -9.65 2.47 8.04
C ILE A 138 -8.53 1.88 8.89
N ALA A 139 -7.42 1.52 8.25
CA ALA A 139 -6.21 1.11 8.91
C ALA A 139 -5.08 2.12 8.65
N VAL A 140 -4.19 2.22 9.61
CA VAL A 140 -3.06 3.14 9.62
C VAL A 140 -1.78 2.36 9.89
N TYR A 141 -0.81 2.45 9.00
CA TYR A 141 0.55 2.05 9.28
C TYR A 141 1.34 3.24 9.82
N GLY A 142 1.95 3.10 10.97
CA GLY A 142 2.85 4.09 11.57
C GLY A 142 4.31 3.70 11.37
N ARG A 143 5.05 4.53 10.62
CA ARG A 143 6.43 4.26 10.22
C ARG A 143 7.38 4.13 11.41
N ALA A 144 7.30 5.05 12.38
CA ALA A 144 8.19 5.06 13.53
C ALA A 144 8.06 3.79 14.39
N ALA A 145 6.83 3.28 14.51
CA ALA A 145 6.54 2.06 15.27
C ALA A 145 6.62 0.78 14.41
N ASN A 146 6.75 0.91 13.09
CA ASN A 146 6.73 -0.16 12.09
C ASN A 146 5.56 -1.16 12.30
N ARG A 147 4.36 -0.64 12.60
CA ARG A 147 3.16 -1.46 12.86
C ARG A 147 1.91 -0.87 12.26
N PHE A 148 0.88 -1.71 12.14
CA PHE A 148 -0.47 -1.32 11.76
C PHE A 148 -1.36 -1.14 12.97
N ALA A 149 -2.34 -0.24 12.88
CA ALA A 149 -3.40 -0.04 13.86
C ALA A 149 -4.72 0.22 13.15
N GLN A 150 -5.85 -0.04 13.83
CA GLN A 150 -7.16 0.35 13.33
C GLN A 150 -7.43 1.81 13.69
N PHE A 151 -8.01 2.56 12.76
CA PHE A 151 -8.39 3.96 13.01
C PHE A 151 -9.49 4.06 14.06
N SER A 152 -10.39 3.07 14.15
CA SER A 152 -11.40 2.96 15.20
C SER A 152 -10.81 3.02 16.61
N ASP A 153 -9.61 2.45 16.81
CA ASP A 153 -8.94 2.47 18.12
C ASP A 153 -8.51 3.89 18.52
N MET A 154 -8.36 4.78 17.54
CA MET A 154 -8.00 6.19 17.73
C MET A 154 -9.22 7.09 17.99
N ILE A 155 -10.43 6.62 17.65
CA ILE A 155 -11.69 7.36 17.73
C ILE A 155 -12.74 6.68 18.62
N LYS A 156 -12.29 6.01 19.67
CA LYS A 156 -13.14 5.36 20.69
C LYS A 156 -14.04 4.23 20.14
N GLY A 157 -13.59 3.53 19.10
CA GLY A 157 -14.29 2.38 18.54
C GLY A 157 -15.43 2.71 17.58
N GLU A 158 -15.62 3.98 17.20
CA GLU A 158 -16.66 4.36 16.25
C GLU A 158 -16.37 3.80 14.83
N PRO A 159 -17.40 3.30 14.11
CA PRO A 159 -17.23 2.81 12.75
C PRO A 159 -17.04 3.98 11.77
N THR A 160 -16.23 3.78 10.75
CA THR A 160 -16.10 4.70 9.63
C THR A 160 -17.11 4.35 8.54
N LEU A 161 -17.82 5.38 8.03
CA LEU A 161 -18.95 5.23 7.11
C LEU A 161 -18.64 5.64 5.67
N SER A 162 -17.39 5.95 5.38
CA SER A 162 -16.96 6.30 4.02
C SER A 162 -15.58 5.72 3.75
N ALA A 163 -15.38 5.24 2.54
CA ALA A 163 -14.07 4.89 2.05
C ALA A 163 -13.18 6.13 1.87
N ASP A 164 -13.80 7.32 1.76
CA ASP A 164 -13.08 8.55 1.54
C ASP A 164 -12.54 9.11 2.84
N PHE A 165 -11.28 9.49 2.77
CA PHE A 165 -10.59 10.25 3.81
C PHE A 165 -9.63 11.25 3.17
N LYS A 166 -9.22 12.26 3.93
CA LYS A 166 -8.27 13.25 3.44
C LYS A 166 -7.30 13.69 4.53
N PHE A 167 -6.12 14.09 4.11
CA PHE A 167 -5.19 14.81 4.97
C PHE A 167 -5.45 16.32 4.85
N THR A 168 -5.53 17.00 6.00
CA THR A 168 -5.68 18.46 6.10
C THR A 168 -4.42 19.13 6.66
N GLY A 169 -3.43 18.33 7.02
CA GLY A 169 -2.10 18.72 7.50
C GLY A 169 -1.08 17.63 7.20
N PRO A 170 0.14 17.74 7.73
CA PRO A 170 1.20 16.77 7.48
C PRO A 170 0.79 15.33 7.86
N HIS A 171 0.09 15.17 8.98
CA HIS A 171 -0.40 13.89 9.50
C HIS A 171 -1.80 14.02 10.14
N THR A 172 -2.54 15.07 9.85
CA THR A 172 -3.92 15.25 10.32
C THR A 172 -4.88 14.61 9.34
N LEU A 173 -5.58 13.57 9.79
CA LEU A 173 -6.55 12.80 9.02
C LEU A 173 -7.97 13.26 9.31
N VAL A 174 -8.78 13.41 8.27
CA VAL A 174 -10.23 13.62 8.36
C VAL A 174 -10.94 12.45 7.69
N ALA A 175 -11.81 11.80 8.44
CA ALA A 175 -12.67 10.71 7.96
C ALA A 175 -14.12 10.96 8.40
N SER A 176 -15.05 10.16 7.90
CA SER A 176 -16.47 10.24 8.28
C SER A 176 -16.84 9.07 9.18
N THR A 177 -17.44 9.37 10.31
CA THR A 177 -17.96 8.39 11.27
C THR A 177 -19.47 8.52 11.44
N TRP A 178 -20.05 7.62 12.18
CA TRP A 178 -21.47 7.65 12.51
C TRP A 178 -21.72 8.40 13.80
N LYS A 179 -22.76 9.25 13.82
CA LYS A 179 -23.22 9.86 15.05
C LYS A 179 -24.11 8.85 15.79
N GLN A 180 -23.67 8.40 16.95
CA GLN A 180 -24.27 7.34 17.76
C GLN A 180 -25.78 7.52 18.08
N SER A 181 -26.32 8.72 17.91
CA SER A 181 -27.73 9.07 18.16
C SER A 181 -28.56 9.32 16.90
N GLY A 182 -28.00 9.05 15.70
CA GLY A 182 -28.59 9.42 14.41
C GLY A 182 -28.90 8.24 13.50
N SER A 183 -29.46 8.53 12.33
CA SER A 183 -29.58 7.60 11.22
C SER A 183 -28.20 7.24 10.66
N LEU A 184 -28.07 6.12 9.92
CA LEU A 184 -26.85 5.77 9.18
C LEU A 184 -26.45 6.83 8.14
N ASP A 185 -27.40 7.73 7.80
CA ASP A 185 -27.12 8.86 6.90
C ASP A 185 -26.48 10.05 7.63
N ASP A 186 -26.48 10.08 8.96
CA ASP A 186 -25.91 11.15 9.79
C ASP A 186 -24.38 10.97 9.92
N LYS A 187 -23.67 11.20 8.81
CA LYS A 187 -22.20 11.17 8.79
C LYS A 187 -21.62 12.40 9.45
N VAL A 188 -20.75 12.19 10.42
CA VAL A 188 -20.03 13.24 11.11
C VAL A 188 -18.54 13.19 10.78
N PRO A 189 -17.92 14.31 10.39
CA PRO A 189 -16.48 14.32 10.17
C PRO A 189 -15.76 14.19 11.52
N VAL A 190 -14.78 13.32 11.57
CA VAL A 190 -13.81 13.21 12.66
C VAL A 190 -12.44 13.63 12.16
N THR A 191 -11.75 14.45 12.97
CA THR A 191 -10.40 14.91 12.68
C THR A 191 -9.45 14.35 13.73
N VAL A 192 -8.39 13.68 13.29
CA VAL A 192 -7.42 13.03 14.16
C VAL A 192 -6.01 13.45 13.76
N ASP A 193 -5.22 13.90 14.73
CA ASP A 193 -3.78 13.96 14.60
C ASP A 193 -3.23 12.56 14.80
N LEU A 194 -2.67 11.99 13.72
CA LEU A 194 -2.21 10.60 13.74
C LEU A 194 -0.97 10.40 14.61
N GLU A 195 -0.10 11.40 14.73
CA GLU A 195 1.11 11.28 15.54
C GLU A 195 0.75 11.16 17.04
N ASP A 196 -0.15 12.04 17.50
CA ASP A 196 -0.64 12.02 18.87
C ASP A 196 -1.48 10.77 19.16
N ALA A 197 -2.42 10.44 18.29
CA ALA A 197 -3.32 9.31 18.49
C ALA A 197 -2.60 7.96 18.43
N PHE A 198 -1.71 7.77 17.46
CA PHE A 198 -0.95 6.53 17.29
C PHE A 198 0.02 6.29 18.44
N GLY A 199 0.63 7.38 18.97
CA GLY A 199 1.53 7.33 20.12
C GLY A 199 0.84 6.90 21.44
N LYS A 200 -0.47 7.09 21.54
CA LYS A 200 -1.27 6.68 22.72
C LYS A 200 -1.77 5.24 22.67
N LEU A 201 -1.68 4.60 21.51
CA LEU A 201 -2.09 3.19 21.37
C LEU A 201 -1.12 2.26 22.10
N PRO A 202 -1.64 1.23 22.78
CA PRO A 202 -0.77 0.22 23.39
C PRO A 202 0.09 -0.46 22.30
N PRO A 203 1.26 -1.00 22.67
CA PRO A 203 2.00 -1.89 21.78
C PRO A 203 1.07 -3.01 21.29
N SER A 204 1.14 -3.36 20.01
CA SER A 204 0.36 -4.49 19.49
C SER A 204 0.79 -5.76 20.24
N SER A 205 -0.16 -6.44 20.85
CA SER A 205 -0.01 -7.84 21.24
C SER A 205 -0.16 -8.69 19.97
N ASP A 206 0.94 -8.88 19.24
CA ASP A 206 1.01 -9.86 18.14
C ASP A 206 1.07 -11.29 18.68
#